data_d6634d6b7155213c5a104390f7aa04fc
#
_entry.id   d6634d6b7155213c5a104390f7aa04fc
#
_cell.length_a   1.000
_cell.length_b   1.000
_cell.length_c   1.000
_cell.angle_alpha   90.00
_cell.angle_beta   90.00
_cell.angle_gamma   90.00
#
_symmetry.space_group_name_H-M   'P 1'
#
loop_
_entity.id
_entity.type
_entity.pdbx_description
1 polymer ?
#
loop_
_entity_poly.entity_id
_entity_poly.type
_entity_poly.pdbx_seq_one_letter_code
_entity_poly.pdbx_strand_id
1 'polypeptide(L)'
;MSNAVQPSVTSPPVAPGGERPGRLFFHSFTFERSPSGRGTAHIVLEFAGKQWSGRAEGQSSPIGDLRLGAEAAMHAVEDFAARSLGLELMGVKLIRAFDANVVIVSATQRAARDVKLVGCYLADEDAMRGAALAVLNATNRVLGNYLTTR
;
A
#
# COMPACT_ATOMS: atom_id res chain seq x y z
N MET A 1 15.23 17.16 -36.82
CA MET A 1 15.04 17.29 -36.38
C MET A 1 14.92 17.08 -35.86
N SER A 2 14.84 16.79 -35.65
CA SER A 2 14.65 16.68 -34.99
C SER A 2 14.47 16.34 -34.37
N ASN A 3 14.34 16.06 -34.12
CA ASN A 3 14.07 15.82 -33.41
C ASN A 3 13.88 15.49 -32.81
N ALA A 4 13.92 15.29 -32.58
CA ALA A 4 13.63 15.10 -31.91
C ALA A 4 13.46 14.66 -31.43
N VAL A 5 13.48 14.42 -31.43
CA VAL A 5 13.28 14.17 -30.89
C VAL A 5 13.21 13.79 -30.21
N GLN A 6 13.13 13.66 -30.00
CA GLN A 6 12.97 13.48 -29.37
C GLN A 6 12.78 13.10 -28.66
N PRO A 7 12.78 12.96 -28.50
CA PRO A 7 12.54 12.60 -27.87
C PRO A 7 12.41 12.05 -27.28
N SER A 8 12.39 11.81 -27.15
CA SER A 8 12.20 11.46 -26.62
C SER A 8 12.05 10.95 -26.07
N VAL A 9 12.07 10.75 -26.04
CA VAL A 9 11.89 10.38 -25.46
C VAL A 9 11.57 10.00 -24.92
N THR A 10 11.45 9.96 -24.88
CA THR A 10 11.14 9.69 -24.48
C THR A 10 10.92 9.15 -23.89
N SER A 11 10.88 8.77 -23.74
CA SER A 11 10.79 8.22 -23.21
C SER A 11 10.99 7.71 -22.71
N PRO A 12 11.09 7.57 -22.42
CA PRO A 12 11.41 6.94 -21.87
C PRO A 12 11.46 6.17 -21.59
N PRO A 13 11.67 6.24 -21.46
CA PRO A 13 11.98 5.24 -21.17
C PRO A 13 11.50 4.57 -20.41
N VAL A 14 11.26 4.31 -20.68
CA VAL A 14 10.79 3.73 -19.84
C VAL A 14 11.47 3.36 -18.84
N ALA A 15 11.40 4.02 -18.11
CA ALA A 15 12.03 3.58 -17.04
C ALA A 15 11.66 2.20 -16.82
N PRO A 16 12.58 1.46 -16.87
CA PRO A 16 12.31 0.09 -16.72
C PRO A 16 11.52 -0.08 -15.49
N GLY A 17 11.30 -0.91 -15.03
CA GLY A 17 10.82 -1.30 -13.85
C GLY A 17 9.75 -0.48 -13.22
N GLY A 18 9.94 0.73 -13.20
CA GLY A 18 9.08 1.58 -12.47
C GLY A 18 7.79 1.90 -13.16
N GLU A 19 7.78 1.77 -14.45
CA GLU A 19 6.75 2.43 -15.23
C GLU A 19 5.69 1.51 -15.77
N ARG A 20 5.37 0.47 -15.04
CA ARG A 20 4.31 -0.41 -15.50
C ARG A 20 2.97 0.26 -15.35
N PRO A 21 2.19 0.35 -16.44
CA PRO A 21 0.85 0.89 -16.32
C PRO A 21 0.05 0.09 -15.32
N GLY A 22 -0.76 0.74 -14.54
CA GLY A 22 -1.66 0.08 -13.63
C GLY A 22 -1.08 -0.27 -12.28
N ARG A 23 0.07 0.27 -11.93
CA ARG A 23 0.68 -0.02 -10.65
C ARG A 23 0.77 1.22 -9.78
N LEU A 24 0.34 1.07 -8.55
CA LEU A 24 0.55 2.08 -7.53
C LEU A 24 1.92 1.90 -6.91
N PHE A 25 2.57 3.01 -6.63
CA PHE A 25 3.87 3.00 -5.99
C PHE A 25 3.79 3.58 -4.60
N PHE A 26 4.54 3.00 -3.70
CA PHE A 26 4.73 3.54 -2.38
C PHE A 26 5.55 4.82 -2.49
N HIS A 27 5.06 5.91 -1.91
CA HIS A 27 5.78 7.18 -1.93
C HIS A 27 6.39 7.48 -0.56
N SER A 28 5.57 7.46 0.49
CA SER A 28 6.09 7.74 1.83
C SER A 28 5.16 7.15 2.89
N PHE A 29 5.72 6.96 4.08
CA PHE A 29 4.98 6.47 5.23
C PHE A 29 5.53 7.13 6.48
N THR A 30 4.64 7.62 7.35
CA THR A 30 5.03 8.14 8.65
C THR A 30 4.13 7.55 9.72
N PHE A 31 4.69 7.42 10.93
CA PHE A 31 3.95 6.97 12.08
C PHE A 31 4.33 7.84 13.27
N GLU A 32 3.34 8.41 13.95
CA GLU A 32 3.58 9.30 15.07
C GLU A 32 2.77 8.86 16.27
N ARG A 33 3.35 9.03 17.45
CA ARG A 33 2.66 8.76 18.70
C ARG A 33 2.51 10.06 19.45
N SER A 34 1.29 10.28 19.97
CA SER A 34 1.02 11.46 20.78
C SER A 34 1.31 11.16 22.23
N PRO A 35 1.51 12.21 23.06
CA PRO A 35 1.69 11.99 24.50
C PRO A 35 0.51 11.32 25.17
N SER A 36 -0.67 11.39 24.56
CA SER A 36 -1.86 10.73 25.12
C SER A 36 -1.92 9.25 24.80
N GLY A 37 -0.91 8.69 24.12
CA GLY A 37 -0.89 7.26 23.83
C GLY A 37 -1.61 6.87 22.56
N ARG A 38 -1.90 7.82 21.69
CA ARG A 38 -2.51 7.53 20.38
C ARG A 38 -1.44 7.47 19.32
N GLY A 39 -1.68 6.62 18.31
CA GLY A 39 -0.81 6.53 17.17
C GLY A 39 -1.53 6.99 15.91
N THR A 40 -0.79 7.55 14.99
CA THR A 40 -1.33 7.97 13.70
C THR A 40 -0.39 7.48 12.59
N ALA A 41 -0.94 6.72 11.66
CA ALA A 41 -0.22 6.26 10.50
C ALA A 41 -0.69 7.04 9.29
N HIS A 42 0.24 7.43 8.44
CA HIS A 42 -0.07 8.17 7.22
C HIS A 42 0.79 7.64 6.09
N ILE A 43 0.15 7.30 4.98
CA ILE A 43 0.83 6.77 3.81
C ILE A 43 0.45 7.59 2.59
N VAL A 44 1.40 7.77 1.69
CA VAL A 44 1.16 8.40 0.40
C VAL A 44 1.54 7.41 -0.69
N LEU A 45 0.65 7.22 -1.63
CA LEU A 45 0.85 6.39 -2.80
C LEU A 45 0.85 7.28 -4.04
N GLU A 46 1.49 6.82 -5.09
CA GLU A 46 1.60 7.60 -6.31
C GLU A 46 1.28 6.75 -7.53
N PHE A 47 0.56 7.34 -8.47
CA PHE A 47 0.28 6.72 -9.75
C PHE A 47 0.18 7.82 -10.81
N ALA A 48 0.97 7.68 -11.87
CA ALA A 48 0.93 8.61 -13.01
C ALA A 48 1.10 10.07 -12.57
N GLY A 49 1.99 10.31 -11.62
CA GLY A 49 2.29 11.66 -11.17
C GLY A 49 1.29 12.24 -10.18
N LYS A 50 0.24 11.51 -9.85
CA LYS A 50 -0.74 11.94 -8.86
C LYS A 50 -0.54 11.15 -7.57
N GLN A 51 -0.98 11.73 -6.47
CA GLN A 51 -0.81 11.11 -5.16
C GLN A 51 -2.16 10.89 -4.49
N TRP A 52 -2.22 9.80 -3.76
CA TRP A 52 -3.36 9.47 -2.90
C TRP A 52 -2.81 9.14 -1.53
N SER A 53 -3.53 9.56 -0.51
CA SER A 53 -3.06 9.31 0.85
C SER A 53 -4.10 8.58 1.65
N GLY A 54 -3.62 7.90 2.68
CA GLY A 54 -4.48 7.24 3.65
C GLY A 54 -3.97 7.52 5.04
N ARG A 55 -4.89 7.55 5.99
CA ARG A 55 -4.56 7.87 7.36
C ARG A 55 -5.39 6.98 8.28
N ALA A 56 -4.78 6.56 9.37
CA ALA A 56 -5.48 5.79 10.39
C ALA A 56 -4.95 6.22 11.75
N GLU A 57 -5.84 6.31 12.71
CA GLU A 57 -5.51 6.77 14.04
C GLU A 57 -6.20 5.91 15.07
N GLY A 58 -5.51 5.60 16.16
CA GLY A 58 -6.08 4.80 17.23
C GLY A 58 -5.15 4.71 18.40
N GLN A 59 -5.51 3.87 19.37
CA GLN A 59 -4.69 3.67 20.53
C GLN A 59 -3.41 2.94 20.13
N SER A 60 -2.26 3.45 20.58
CA SER A 60 -0.98 2.87 20.24
C SER A 60 -0.72 1.64 21.12
N SER A 61 -0.31 0.56 20.49
CA SER A 61 0.14 -0.68 21.13
C SER A 61 0.91 -1.44 20.06
N PRO A 62 1.71 -2.45 20.44
CA PRO A 62 2.47 -3.16 19.41
C PRO A 62 1.60 -3.72 18.28
N ILE A 63 0.50 -4.39 18.63
CA ILE A 63 -0.40 -4.92 17.60
C ILE A 63 -1.22 -3.81 16.96
N GLY A 64 -1.67 -2.84 17.78
CA GLY A 64 -2.45 -1.72 17.25
C GLY A 64 -1.69 -0.89 16.24
N ASP A 65 -0.40 -0.68 16.49
CA ASP A 65 0.42 0.10 15.56
C ASP A 65 0.52 -0.58 14.19
N LEU A 66 0.67 -1.91 14.19
CA LEU A 66 0.68 -2.65 12.94
C LEU A 66 -0.64 -2.50 12.19
N ARG A 67 -1.75 -2.61 12.92
CA ARG A 67 -3.06 -2.43 12.29
C ARG A 67 -3.23 -1.04 11.73
N LEU A 68 -2.76 -0.03 12.44
CA LEU A 68 -2.87 1.35 11.95
C LEU A 68 -2.10 1.53 10.64
N GLY A 69 -0.90 0.95 10.56
CA GLY A 69 -0.14 1.00 9.31
C GLY A 69 -0.88 0.35 8.17
N ALA A 70 -1.45 -0.83 8.41
CA ALA A 70 -2.20 -1.54 7.39
C ALA A 70 -3.48 -0.79 7.01
N GLU A 71 -4.20 -0.25 7.99
CA GLU A 71 -5.43 0.47 7.72
C GLU A 71 -5.19 1.75 6.93
N ALA A 72 -4.11 2.46 7.25
CA ALA A 72 -3.77 3.64 6.47
C ALA A 72 -3.56 3.29 5.00
N ALA A 73 -2.84 2.20 4.74
CA ALA A 73 -2.61 1.75 3.37
C ALA A 73 -3.91 1.36 2.69
N MET A 74 -4.82 0.71 3.41
CA MET A 74 -6.11 0.36 2.83
C MET A 74 -6.92 1.60 2.46
N HIS A 75 -6.90 2.61 3.33
CA HIS A 75 -7.61 3.85 3.02
C HIS A 75 -7.05 4.51 1.76
N ALA A 76 -5.72 4.50 1.59
CA ALA A 76 -5.11 5.08 0.40
C ALA A 76 -5.49 4.31 -0.86
N VAL A 77 -5.49 2.98 -0.78
CA VAL A 77 -5.87 2.14 -1.92
C VAL A 77 -7.33 2.36 -2.28
N GLU A 78 -8.21 2.42 -1.28
CA GLU A 78 -9.63 2.67 -1.53
C GLU A 78 -9.85 4.06 -2.12
N ASP A 79 -9.10 5.04 -1.65
CA ASP A 79 -9.21 6.38 -2.19
C ASP A 79 -8.81 6.40 -3.67
N PHE A 80 -7.73 5.72 -4.01
CA PHE A 80 -7.31 5.57 -5.39
C PHE A 80 -8.39 4.90 -6.24
N ALA A 81 -9.03 3.87 -5.70
CA ALA A 81 -10.05 3.10 -6.42
C ALA A 81 -11.45 3.71 -6.28
N ALA A 82 -11.57 4.93 -5.80
CA ALA A 82 -12.84 5.62 -5.61
C ALA A 82 -13.81 4.82 -4.74
N ARG A 83 -13.26 4.13 -3.74
CA ARG A 83 -14.00 3.35 -2.75
C ARG A 83 -14.83 2.23 -3.36
N SER A 84 -14.37 1.69 -4.49
CA SER A 84 -15.11 0.66 -5.21
C SER A 84 -14.74 -0.76 -4.81
N LEU A 85 -13.68 -0.94 -4.01
CA LEU A 85 -13.18 -2.28 -3.70
C LEU A 85 -13.82 -2.89 -2.46
N GLY A 86 -14.17 -2.08 -1.49
CA GLY A 86 -14.73 -2.60 -0.25
C GLY A 86 -13.73 -3.44 0.52
N LEU A 87 -12.53 -2.91 0.72
CA LEU A 87 -11.50 -3.64 1.44
C LEU A 87 -11.77 -3.62 2.94
N GLU A 88 -11.62 -4.76 3.56
CA GLU A 88 -11.73 -4.89 5.01
C GLU A 88 -10.53 -5.63 5.55
N LEU A 89 -9.86 -5.04 6.53
CA LEU A 89 -8.71 -5.65 7.16
C LEU A 89 -9.18 -6.73 8.12
N MET A 90 -8.75 -7.97 7.89
CA MET A 90 -9.11 -9.09 8.75
C MET A 90 -8.08 -9.33 9.84
N GLY A 91 -6.81 -9.13 9.53
CA GLY A 91 -5.78 -9.31 10.54
C GLY A 91 -4.40 -8.92 10.06
N VAL A 92 -3.53 -8.66 11.02
CA VAL A 92 -2.13 -8.35 10.76
C VAL A 92 -1.31 -9.13 11.78
N LYS A 93 -0.24 -9.76 11.32
CA LYS A 93 0.67 -10.47 12.21
C LYS A 93 2.11 -10.18 11.87
N LEU A 94 2.93 -10.08 12.89
CA LEU A 94 4.38 -10.03 12.75
C LEU A 94 4.91 -11.38 13.17
N ILE A 95 5.54 -12.09 12.27
CA ILE A 95 6.08 -13.42 12.58
C ILE A 95 7.56 -13.46 12.23
N ARG A 96 8.25 -14.41 12.86
CA ARG A 96 9.64 -14.66 12.53
C ARG A 96 9.73 -15.90 11.70
N ALA A 97 10.29 -15.76 10.50
CA ALA A 97 10.45 -16.88 9.56
C ALA A 97 11.78 -16.71 8.82
N PHE A 98 12.53 -17.81 8.72
CA PHE A 98 13.81 -17.81 7.99
C PHE A 98 14.75 -16.71 8.51
N ASP A 99 14.81 -16.57 9.84
CA ASP A 99 15.64 -15.57 10.50
C ASP A 99 15.30 -14.12 10.12
N ALA A 100 14.07 -13.89 9.67
CA ALA A 100 13.61 -12.56 9.33
C ALA A 100 12.26 -12.29 9.97
N ASN A 101 11.97 -11.01 10.21
CA ASN A 101 10.65 -10.60 10.64
C ASN A 101 9.79 -10.33 9.41
N VAL A 102 8.60 -10.91 9.39
CA VAL A 102 7.68 -10.80 8.26
C VAL A 102 6.34 -10.34 8.77
N VAL A 103 5.79 -9.28 8.15
CA VAL A 103 4.42 -8.87 8.41
C VAL A 103 3.53 -9.57 7.41
N ILE A 104 2.45 -10.17 7.92
CA ILE A 104 1.44 -10.81 7.09
C ILE A 104 0.12 -10.08 7.32
N VAL A 105 -0.53 -9.71 6.22
CA VAL A 105 -1.83 -9.03 6.26
C VAL A 105 -2.86 -9.90 5.57
N SER A 106 -4.01 -10.02 6.21
CA SER A 106 -5.18 -10.70 5.64
C SER A 106 -6.30 -9.70 5.50
N ALA A 107 -6.91 -9.67 4.33
CA ALA A 107 -8.00 -8.73 4.02
C ALA A 107 -9.05 -9.42 3.20
N THR A 108 -10.22 -8.80 3.13
CA THR A 108 -11.32 -9.27 2.30
C THR A 108 -11.74 -8.16 1.36
N GLN A 109 -11.97 -8.50 0.10
CA GLN A 109 -12.52 -7.58 -0.88
C GLN A 109 -14.01 -7.85 -1.02
N ARG A 110 -14.82 -7.03 -0.37
CA ARG A 110 -16.26 -7.25 -0.31
C ARG A 110 -16.93 -7.10 -1.66
N ALA A 111 -16.48 -6.15 -2.47
CA ALA A 111 -17.09 -5.91 -3.76
C ALA A 111 -16.90 -7.07 -4.74
N ALA A 112 -16.00 -8.00 -4.45
CA ALA A 112 -15.72 -9.15 -5.28
C ALA A 112 -16.15 -10.44 -4.59
N ARG A 113 -17.32 -10.46 -3.97
CA ARG A 113 -17.88 -11.64 -3.30
C ARG A 113 -16.97 -12.13 -2.19
N ASP A 114 -16.46 -11.20 -1.40
CA ASP A 114 -15.65 -11.52 -0.23
C ASP A 114 -14.40 -12.34 -0.59
N VAL A 115 -13.75 -11.99 -1.69
CA VAL A 115 -12.49 -12.61 -2.03
C VAL A 115 -11.45 -12.29 -0.97
N LYS A 116 -10.74 -13.32 -0.52
CA LYS A 116 -9.72 -13.15 0.49
C LYS A 116 -8.39 -12.79 -0.15
N LEU A 117 -7.71 -11.84 0.47
CA LEU A 117 -6.42 -11.34 -0.01
C LEU A 117 -5.40 -11.53 1.10
N VAL A 118 -4.21 -11.96 0.73
CA VAL A 118 -3.11 -12.11 1.69
C VAL A 118 -1.88 -11.48 1.08
N GLY A 119 -1.16 -10.69 1.88
CA GLY A 119 0.08 -10.10 1.47
C GLY A 119 1.09 -10.17 2.58
N CYS A 120 2.36 -10.09 2.24
CA CYS A 120 3.41 -10.10 3.24
C CYS A 120 4.56 -9.21 2.80
N TYR A 121 5.38 -8.83 3.78
CA TYR A 121 6.52 -7.98 3.52
C TYR A 121 7.56 -8.16 4.62
N LEU A 122 8.82 -8.12 4.24
CA LEU A 122 9.91 -8.17 5.24
C LEU A 122 9.88 -6.89 6.05
N ALA A 123 9.94 -7.04 7.38
CA ALA A 123 9.82 -5.91 8.30
C ALA A 123 11.06 -5.83 9.17
N ASP A 124 12.22 -5.65 8.56
CA ASP A 124 13.46 -5.68 9.30
C ASP A 124 13.64 -4.47 10.20
N GLU A 125 13.22 -3.29 9.76
CA GLU A 125 13.48 -2.08 10.50
C GLU A 125 12.23 -1.38 11.01
N ASP A 126 11.19 -1.34 10.20
CA ASP A 126 9.98 -0.60 10.52
C ASP A 126 8.77 -1.49 10.26
N ALA A 127 8.24 -2.08 11.33
CA ALA A 127 7.14 -3.04 11.20
C ALA A 127 5.86 -2.37 10.72
N MET A 128 5.60 -1.12 11.13
CA MET A 128 4.38 -0.43 10.71
C MET A 128 4.45 -0.12 9.21
N ARG A 129 5.60 0.32 8.73
CA ARG A 129 5.80 0.51 7.30
C ARG A 129 5.68 -0.82 6.56
N GLY A 130 6.21 -1.89 7.16
CA GLY A 130 6.07 -3.23 6.61
C GLY A 130 4.61 -3.65 6.48
N ALA A 131 3.78 -3.31 7.46
CA ALA A 131 2.35 -3.63 7.39
C ALA A 131 1.68 -2.90 6.22
N ALA A 132 2.02 -1.63 6.01
CA ALA A 132 1.49 -0.87 4.89
C ALA A 132 1.92 -1.50 3.56
N LEU A 133 3.18 -1.90 3.45
CA LEU A 133 3.68 -2.51 2.21
C LEU A 133 3.08 -3.88 1.98
N ALA A 134 2.77 -4.62 3.06
CA ALA A 134 2.08 -5.90 2.93
C ALA A 134 0.68 -5.71 2.35
N VAL A 135 0.00 -4.62 2.70
CA VAL A 135 -1.30 -4.31 2.10
C VAL A 135 -1.15 -4.07 0.60
N LEU A 136 -0.15 -3.31 0.19
CA LEU A 136 0.08 -3.09 -1.24
C LEU A 136 0.36 -4.41 -1.95
N ASN A 137 1.12 -5.29 -1.32
CA ASN A 137 1.38 -6.61 -1.88
C ASN A 137 0.09 -7.41 -2.03
N ALA A 138 -0.78 -7.37 -1.00
CA ALA A 138 -2.03 -8.10 -1.03
C ALA A 138 -2.99 -7.59 -2.11
N THR A 139 -2.95 -6.29 -2.41
CA THR A 139 -3.92 -5.68 -3.32
C THR A 139 -3.39 -5.54 -4.75
N ASN A 140 -2.17 -5.93 -5.00
CA ASN A 140 -1.55 -5.74 -6.31
C ASN A 140 -2.39 -6.28 -7.46
N ARG A 141 -2.87 -7.52 -7.34
CA ARG A 141 -3.66 -8.13 -8.40
C ARG A 141 -4.98 -7.41 -8.60
N VAL A 142 -5.62 -7.06 -7.48
CA VAL A 142 -6.90 -6.37 -7.52
C VAL A 142 -6.76 -5.02 -8.21
N LEU A 143 -5.71 -4.29 -7.88
CA LEU A 143 -5.47 -2.98 -8.49
C LEU A 143 -5.18 -3.10 -9.97
N GLY A 144 -4.44 -4.14 -10.38
CA GLY A 144 -4.21 -4.39 -11.79
C GLY A 144 -5.50 -4.63 -12.54
N ASN A 145 -6.37 -5.47 -11.99
CA ASN A 145 -7.66 -5.73 -12.61
C ASN A 145 -8.52 -4.48 -12.68
N TYR A 146 -8.56 -3.71 -11.61
CA TYR A 146 -9.33 -2.47 -11.57
C TYR A 146 -8.89 -1.52 -12.67
N LEU A 147 -7.58 -1.35 -12.80
CA LEU A 147 -7.05 -0.42 -13.80
C LEU A 147 -7.27 -0.90 -15.22
N THR A 148 -7.31 -2.20 -15.43
CA THR A 148 -7.54 -2.75 -16.75
C THR A 148 -8.98 -2.54 -17.22
N THR A 149 -9.92 -2.52 -16.28
CA THR A 149 -11.34 -2.43 -16.64
C THR A 149 -11.88 -1.01 -16.68
N ARG A 150 -11.08 -0.03 -16.36
CA ARG A 150 -11.52 1.37 -16.36
C ARG A 150 -11.55 2.03 -17.72
#